data_9449ebe52a179ae177e94db0f9ceb26e
#
_entry.id   9449ebe52a179ae177e94db0f9ceb26e
#
_cell.length_a   1.000
_cell.length_b   1.000
_cell.length_c   1.000
_cell.angle_alpha   90.00
_cell.angle_beta   90.00
_cell.angle_gamma   90.00
#
_symmetry.space_group_name_H-M   'P 1'
#
loop_
_entity.id
_entity.type
_entity.pdbx_description
1 polymer ?
#
loop_
_entity_poly.entity_id
_entity_poly.type
_entity_poly.pdbx_seq_one_letter_code
_entity_poly.pdbx_strand_id
1 'polypeptide(L)'
;MGRAAQILLVGRAIALAWLLSVSAAVQAGSVNAAHYRAFWLWAAVRPQPVLHQADTLYLHQGEIARRQGKRVFLRQGIPASKLRVTHLWLSFRLTTLELSDNHLNRMLKLRESWRRHGNQAPGIQIDFDAKSHQLAGYVAFLRQLRKRVPEDCRLSITGLLDWAKTGDAAELNRLHDSVDELVVQTYQGRNTVTRYADYLPALMKLTIPFRLGLVQHGKWDRAWQQRLAASPYYRGEVVFLLNPPPEKQRPGAGD
;
A
#
# COMPACT_ATOMS: atom_id res chain seq x y z
N MET A 1 -46.27 -74.70 28.99
CA MET A 1 -45.49 -74.72 27.73
C MET A 1 -45.54 -73.26 27.19
N GLY A 2 -44.41 -72.59 27.14
CA GLY A 2 -44.35 -71.19 26.65
C GLY A 2 -42.95 -70.65 26.83
N ARG A 3 -42.22 -70.58 25.75
CA ARG A 3 -40.81 -70.12 25.72
C ARG A 3 -40.68 -68.57 25.90
N ALA A 4 -39.89 -68.20 26.85
CA ALA A 4 -39.51 -66.83 27.00
C ALA A 4 -38.59 -66.38 25.84
N ALA A 5 -38.91 -65.26 25.22
CA ALA A 5 -38.04 -64.56 24.26
C ALA A 5 -37.30 -63.46 24.96
N GLN A 6 -35.99 -63.61 25.04
CA GLN A 6 -35.09 -62.53 25.50
C GLN A 6 -34.90 -61.52 24.37
N ILE A 7 -35.27 -60.29 24.63
CA ILE A 7 -34.99 -59.17 23.74
C ILE A 7 -33.68 -58.53 24.22
N LEU A 8 -32.58 -58.66 23.43
CA LEU A 8 -31.34 -57.95 23.60
C LEU A 8 -31.51 -56.46 23.16
N LEU A 9 -31.43 -55.55 24.09
CA LEU A 9 -31.28 -54.13 23.81
C LEU A 9 -29.82 -53.83 23.49
N VAL A 10 -29.55 -53.61 22.21
CA VAL A 10 -28.27 -53.07 21.75
C VAL A 10 -28.32 -51.57 21.86
N GLY A 11 -27.71 -51.04 22.89
CA GLY A 11 -27.52 -49.60 23.06
C GLY A 11 -26.49 -49.06 22.05
N ARG A 12 -26.96 -48.28 21.07
CA ARG A 12 -26.09 -47.51 20.18
C ARG A 12 -25.65 -46.25 20.93
N ALA A 13 -24.41 -46.24 21.45
CA ALA A 13 -23.74 -45.05 21.89
C ALA A 13 -23.38 -44.17 20.69
N ILE A 14 -24.15 -43.13 20.47
CA ILE A 14 -23.79 -42.08 19.50
C ILE A 14 -22.72 -41.18 20.18
N ALA A 15 -21.46 -41.40 19.83
CA ALA A 15 -20.38 -40.51 20.20
C ALA A 15 -20.53 -39.22 19.36
N LEU A 16 -21.08 -38.15 19.98
CA LEU A 16 -21.07 -36.78 19.42
C LEU A 16 -19.62 -36.27 19.52
N ALA A 17 -18.88 -36.41 18.43
CA ALA A 17 -17.59 -35.75 18.29
C ALA A 17 -17.83 -34.23 18.13
N TRP A 18 -17.69 -33.49 19.22
CA TRP A 18 -17.59 -32.03 19.18
C TRP A 18 -16.26 -31.67 18.50
N LEU A 19 -16.30 -31.38 17.22
CA LEU A 19 -15.23 -30.67 16.52
C LEU A 19 -15.19 -29.25 17.09
N LEU A 20 -14.39 -29.07 18.14
CA LEU A 20 -13.94 -27.76 18.56
C LEU A 20 -13.07 -27.18 17.45
N SER A 21 -13.68 -26.48 16.52
CA SER A 21 -12.98 -25.58 15.62
C SER A 21 -12.40 -24.44 16.50
N VAL A 22 -11.18 -24.66 16.97
CA VAL A 22 -10.36 -23.59 17.53
C VAL A 22 -10.11 -22.61 16.40
N SER A 23 -10.98 -21.61 16.26
CA SER A 23 -10.69 -20.43 15.47
C SER A 23 -9.52 -19.76 16.19
N ALA A 24 -8.28 -20.13 15.80
CA ALA A 24 -7.11 -19.37 16.20
C ALA A 24 -7.37 -17.92 15.72
N ALA A 25 -7.70 -17.04 16.65
CA ALA A 25 -7.72 -15.62 16.38
C ALA A 25 -6.29 -15.26 15.94
N VAL A 26 -6.08 -15.16 14.64
CA VAL A 26 -4.80 -14.73 14.08
C VAL A 26 -4.60 -13.31 14.55
N GLN A 27 -3.78 -13.16 15.59
CA GLN A 27 -3.43 -11.85 16.13
C GLN A 27 -2.64 -11.09 15.07
N ALA A 28 -3.01 -9.84 14.82
CA ALA A 28 -2.26 -8.96 13.95
C ALA A 28 -0.80 -8.86 14.45
N GLY A 29 0.13 -9.38 13.65
CA GLY A 29 1.55 -9.30 13.94
C GLY A 29 2.15 -7.94 13.59
N SER A 30 3.36 -7.67 14.09
CA SER A 30 4.12 -6.50 13.67
C SER A 30 4.63 -6.66 12.24
N VAL A 31 4.55 -5.58 11.45
CA VAL A 31 5.09 -5.54 10.08
C VAL A 31 6.62 -5.56 10.12
N ASN A 32 7.19 -6.75 9.87
CA ASN A 32 8.62 -6.91 9.69
C ASN A 32 8.98 -6.77 8.20
N ALA A 33 9.69 -5.71 7.84
CA ALA A 33 10.07 -5.40 6.47
C ALA A 33 10.82 -6.56 5.77
N ALA A 34 11.56 -7.39 6.51
CA ALA A 34 12.30 -8.53 5.96
C ALA A 34 11.39 -9.59 5.27
N HIS A 35 10.07 -9.57 5.52
CA HIS A 35 9.12 -10.49 4.91
C HIS A 35 8.49 -9.98 3.61
N TYR A 36 8.87 -8.79 3.15
CA TYR A 36 8.27 -8.12 2.00
C TYR A 36 9.32 -7.82 0.93
N ARG A 37 8.85 -7.51 -0.29
CA ARG A 37 9.69 -7.22 -1.44
C ARG A 37 9.33 -5.92 -2.15
N ALA A 38 8.31 -5.22 -1.69
CA ALA A 38 7.94 -3.91 -2.19
C ALA A 38 7.99 -2.88 -1.07
N PHE A 39 8.65 -1.75 -1.33
CA PHE A 39 8.93 -0.74 -0.31
C PHE A 39 8.66 0.67 -0.82
N TRP A 40 8.22 1.55 0.09
CA TRP A 40 8.36 2.99 -0.05
C TRP A 40 9.58 3.48 0.69
N LEU A 41 10.44 4.21 -0.01
CA LEU A 41 11.57 4.94 0.57
C LEU A 41 11.34 6.44 0.42
N TRP A 42 10.98 7.09 1.52
CA TRP A 42 10.76 8.53 1.57
C TRP A 42 12.08 9.28 1.70
N ALA A 43 12.15 10.53 1.22
CA ALA A 43 13.38 11.30 1.13
C ALA A 43 14.13 11.49 2.47
N ALA A 44 13.38 11.58 3.57
CA ALA A 44 13.95 11.75 4.92
C ALA A 44 14.28 10.40 5.60
N VAL A 45 14.01 9.26 4.95
CA VAL A 45 14.27 7.92 5.50
C VAL A 45 15.62 7.44 4.99
N ARG A 46 16.47 6.98 5.91
CA ARG A 46 17.75 6.36 5.56
C ARG A 46 17.52 5.02 4.85
N PRO A 47 18.25 4.72 3.76
CA PRO A 47 18.22 3.40 3.16
C PRO A 47 18.53 2.31 4.19
N GLN A 48 17.79 1.21 4.12
CA GLN A 48 17.92 0.06 5.03
C GLN A 48 18.43 -1.17 4.28
N PRO A 49 19.12 -2.12 4.94
CA PRO A 49 19.61 -3.35 4.30
C PRO A 49 18.50 -4.15 3.60
N VAL A 50 17.26 -4.07 4.07
CA VAL A 50 16.10 -4.75 3.49
C VAL A 50 15.86 -4.37 2.01
N LEU A 51 16.35 -3.23 1.56
CA LEU A 51 16.26 -2.81 0.16
C LEU A 51 17.05 -3.70 -0.80
N HIS A 52 18.02 -4.49 -0.32
CA HIS A 52 18.75 -5.46 -1.18
C HIS A 52 17.85 -6.59 -1.69
N GLN A 53 16.73 -6.86 -1.04
CA GLN A 53 15.76 -7.86 -1.47
C GLN A 53 14.54 -7.27 -2.20
N ALA A 54 14.56 -5.96 -2.49
CA ALA A 54 13.43 -5.29 -3.10
C ALA A 54 13.23 -5.72 -4.56
N ASP A 55 12.02 -6.15 -4.89
CA ASP A 55 11.59 -6.30 -6.29
C ASP A 55 10.98 -4.99 -6.81
N THR A 56 10.27 -4.28 -5.95
CA THR A 56 9.62 -3.01 -6.29
C THR A 56 9.99 -1.93 -5.25
N LEU A 57 10.40 -0.78 -5.75
CA LEU A 57 10.70 0.38 -4.91
C LEU A 57 9.92 1.61 -5.39
N TYR A 58 9.14 2.20 -4.49
CA TYR A 58 8.53 3.51 -4.67
C TYR A 58 9.44 4.54 -4.00
N LEU A 59 10.18 5.26 -4.82
CA LEU A 59 11.23 6.17 -4.37
C LEU A 59 10.74 7.61 -4.44
N HIS A 60 10.66 8.28 -3.30
CA HIS A 60 10.26 9.68 -3.23
C HIS A 60 11.29 10.58 -3.91
N GLN A 61 10.84 11.38 -4.88
CA GLN A 61 11.73 12.19 -5.71
C GLN A 61 11.37 13.67 -5.73
N GLY A 62 10.29 14.05 -5.08
CA GLY A 62 9.96 15.47 -4.96
C GLY A 62 8.52 15.72 -4.52
N GLU A 63 8.28 16.98 -4.26
CA GLU A 63 6.98 17.47 -3.82
C GLU A 63 6.57 18.69 -4.64
N ILE A 64 5.30 18.77 -5.02
CA ILE A 64 4.70 19.96 -5.57
C ILE A 64 3.82 20.57 -4.49
N ALA A 65 4.28 21.71 -3.98
CA ALA A 65 3.65 22.41 -2.88
C ALA A 65 3.30 23.85 -3.25
N ARG A 66 2.33 24.43 -2.52
CA ARG A 66 2.07 25.86 -2.57
C ARG A 66 2.85 26.53 -1.44
N ARG A 67 3.78 27.45 -1.81
CA ARG A 67 4.56 28.25 -0.87
C ARG A 67 4.41 29.72 -1.25
N GLN A 68 4.02 30.56 -0.30
CA GLN A 68 3.80 32.01 -0.51
C GLN A 68 2.94 32.30 -1.76
N GLY A 69 1.82 31.57 -1.90
CA GLY A 69 0.91 31.68 -3.04
C GLY A 69 1.42 31.08 -4.36
N LYS A 70 2.69 30.73 -4.49
CA LYS A 70 3.30 30.15 -5.69
C LYS A 70 3.39 28.62 -5.61
N ARG A 71 3.19 27.95 -6.73
CA ARG A 71 3.45 26.51 -6.85
C ARG A 71 4.91 26.28 -7.10
N VAL A 72 5.54 25.46 -6.27
CA VAL A 72 6.96 25.13 -6.34
C VAL A 72 7.16 23.63 -6.44
N PHE A 73 8.14 23.22 -7.22
CA PHE A 73 8.63 21.84 -7.24
C PHE A 73 9.87 21.75 -6.33
N LEU A 74 9.74 21.04 -5.25
CA LEU A 74 10.81 20.74 -4.31
C LEU A 74 11.44 19.40 -4.66
N ARG A 75 12.65 19.42 -5.24
CA ARG A 75 13.39 18.19 -5.51
C ARG A 75 13.82 17.58 -4.19
N GLN A 76 13.56 16.28 -4.02
CA GLN A 76 13.88 15.53 -2.80
C GLN A 76 14.43 14.13 -3.17
N GLY A 77 14.81 13.36 -2.16
CA GLY A 77 15.33 12.02 -2.33
C GLY A 77 16.75 11.96 -2.90
N ILE A 78 17.21 10.75 -3.16
CA ILE A 78 18.57 10.48 -3.64
C ILE A 78 18.74 10.84 -5.12
N PRO A 79 19.95 11.13 -5.59
CA PRO A 79 20.27 11.30 -7.00
C PRO A 79 20.04 10.02 -7.79
N ALA A 80 19.78 10.17 -9.11
CA ALA A 80 19.64 9.04 -9.99
C ALA A 80 20.97 8.25 -10.09
N SER A 81 20.86 6.95 -9.87
CA SER A 81 21.94 5.99 -9.91
C SER A 81 21.38 4.61 -10.27
N LYS A 82 22.23 3.63 -10.58
CA LYS A 82 21.77 2.25 -10.77
C LYS A 82 21.39 1.63 -9.43
N LEU A 83 20.16 1.16 -9.32
CA LEU A 83 19.66 0.38 -8.19
C LEU A 83 19.48 -1.09 -8.58
N ARG A 84 19.51 -1.97 -7.58
CA ARG A 84 19.27 -3.41 -7.76
C ARG A 84 17.81 -3.74 -7.45
N VAL A 85 16.87 -3.11 -8.19
CA VAL A 85 15.43 -3.37 -8.07
C VAL A 85 14.84 -3.68 -9.44
N THR A 86 13.84 -4.55 -9.49
CA THR A 86 13.20 -4.91 -10.76
C THR A 86 12.34 -3.76 -11.27
N HIS A 87 11.56 -3.12 -10.38
CA HIS A 87 10.67 -2.01 -10.75
C HIS A 87 10.89 -0.81 -9.83
N LEU A 88 11.24 0.32 -10.43
CA LEU A 88 11.46 1.58 -9.73
C LEU A 88 10.36 2.58 -10.08
N TRP A 89 9.42 2.82 -9.17
CA TRP A 89 8.44 3.88 -9.29
C TRP A 89 8.98 5.18 -8.68
N LEU A 90 8.83 6.29 -9.39
CA LEU A 90 9.20 7.60 -8.84
C LEU A 90 7.97 8.24 -8.21
N SER A 91 7.98 8.37 -6.89
CA SER A 91 6.87 8.91 -6.12
C SER A 91 7.02 10.41 -5.94
N PHE A 92 5.94 11.16 -6.19
CA PHE A 92 5.86 12.60 -6.05
C PHE A 92 4.66 12.98 -5.19
N ARG A 93 4.93 13.70 -4.10
CA ARG A 93 3.87 14.23 -3.26
C ARG A 93 3.26 15.48 -3.88
N LEU A 94 1.93 15.54 -3.90
CA LEU A 94 1.19 16.74 -4.27
C LEU A 94 0.46 17.28 -3.04
N THR A 95 0.53 18.59 -2.80
CA THR A 95 -0.32 19.27 -1.80
C THR A 95 -1.45 20.07 -2.48
N THR A 96 -1.49 20.03 -3.81
CA THR A 96 -2.50 20.69 -4.65
C THR A 96 -2.69 19.90 -5.94
N LEU A 97 -3.90 19.87 -6.48
CA LEU A 97 -4.20 19.26 -7.78
C LEU A 97 -3.87 20.16 -8.98
N GLU A 98 -3.35 21.34 -8.71
CA GLU A 98 -2.93 22.26 -9.77
C GLU A 98 -1.50 21.91 -10.24
N LEU A 99 -1.39 20.99 -11.17
CA LEU A 99 -0.11 20.55 -11.76
C LEU A 99 0.14 21.21 -13.11
N SER A 100 1.11 22.14 -13.18
CA SER A 100 1.51 22.78 -14.45
C SER A 100 2.30 21.80 -15.33
N ASP A 101 2.33 22.08 -16.65
CA ASP A 101 3.14 21.28 -17.59
C ASP A 101 4.63 21.35 -17.27
N ASN A 102 5.14 22.47 -16.78
CA ASN A 102 6.52 22.60 -16.35
C ASN A 102 6.83 21.64 -15.19
N HIS A 103 5.95 21.53 -14.19
CA HIS A 103 6.15 20.61 -13.07
C HIS A 103 6.05 19.15 -13.52
N LEU A 104 5.05 18.81 -14.34
CA LEU A 104 4.92 17.46 -14.90
C LEU A 104 6.16 17.09 -15.73
N ASN A 105 6.64 17.98 -16.59
CA ASN A 105 7.84 17.75 -17.39
C ASN A 105 9.09 17.51 -16.52
N ARG A 106 9.20 18.18 -15.36
CA ARG A 106 10.29 17.92 -14.41
C ARG A 106 10.20 16.53 -13.79
N MET A 107 8.98 16.06 -13.45
CA MET A 107 8.75 14.70 -12.95
C MET A 107 9.14 13.65 -14.01
N LEU A 108 8.70 13.84 -15.26
CA LEU A 108 9.01 12.95 -16.37
C LEU A 108 10.51 12.95 -16.71
N LYS A 109 11.17 14.10 -16.71
CA LYS A 109 12.64 14.20 -16.87
C LYS A 109 13.39 13.44 -15.78
N LEU A 110 12.88 13.44 -14.54
CA LEU A 110 13.49 12.63 -13.47
C LEU A 110 13.31 11.14 -13.75
N ARG A 111 12.12 10.69 -14.16
CA ARG A 111 11.91 9.30 -14.55
C ARG A 111 12.90 8.90 -15.65
N GLU A 112 13.05 9.72 -16.67
CA GLU A 112 13.98 9.45 -17.77
C GLU A 112 15.45 9.45 -17.30
N SER A 113 15.83 10.32 -16.39
CA SER A 113 17.15 10.28 -15.77
C SER A 113 17.42 8.94 -15.08
N TRP A 114 16.46 8.41 -14.31
CA TRP A 114 16.58 7.10 -13.66
C TRP A 114 16.67 5.96 -14.68
N ARG A 115 15.92 6.03 -15.80
CA ARG A 115 16.01 5.05 -16.89
C ARG A 115 17.40 5.05 -17.54
N ARG A 116 17.96 6.23 -17.83
CA ARG A 116 19.31 6.36 -18.39
C ARG A 116 20.41 5.79 -17.49
N HIS A 117 20.19 5.73 -16.20
CA HIS A 117 21.06 5.02 -15.25
C HIS A 117 20.81 3.50 -15.22
N GLY A 118 20.05 2.96 -16.16
CA GLY A 118 19.82 1.53 -16.34
C GLY A 118 18.75 0.93 -15.40
N ASN A 119 17.86 1.75 -14.81
CA ASN A 119 16.75 1.24 -14.01
C ASN A 119 15.52 1.00 -14.88
N GLN A 120 14.73 -0.03 -14.53
CA GLN A 120 13.38 -0.18 -15.06
C GLN A 120 12.45 0.75 -14.25
N ALA A 121 12.22 1.96 -14.78
CA ALA A 121 11.31 2.92 -14.21
C ALA A 121 10.00 2.95 -15.02
N PRO A 122 9.04 2.04 -14.73
CA PRO A 122 7.82 1.88 -15.53
C PRO A 122 6.96 3.14 -15.50
N GLY A 123 6.98 3.91 -14.42
CA GLY A 123 6.10 5.06 -14.29
C GLY A 123 6.41 5.97 -13.12
N ILE A 124 5.45 6.83 -12.85
CA ILE A 124 5.42 7.74 -11.71
C ILE A 124 4.29 7.37 -10.77
N GLN A 125 4.44 7.67 -9.49
CA GLN A 125 3.40 7.58 -8.51
C GLN A 125 3.03 8.97 -7.99
N ILE A 126 1.74 9.25 -7.96
CA ILE A 126 1.19 10.47 -7.35
C ILE A 126 0.74 10.14 -5.94
N ASP A 127 1.34 10.82 -4.98
CA ASP A 127 0.94 10.77 -3.57
C ASP A 127 0.14 12.05 -3.23
N PHE A 128 -1.17 11.88 -3.07
CA PHE A 128 -2.07 12.97 -2.71
C PHE A 128 -3.13 12.47 -1.73
N ASP A 129 -3.14 13.06 -0.54
CA ASP A 129 -4.07 12.72 0.53
C ASP A 129 -5.48 13.30 0.27
N ALA A 130 -6.15 12.85 -0.79
CA ALA A 130 -7.52 13.27 -1.08
C ALA A 130 -8.46 12.77 0.02
N LYS A 131 -9.13 13.69 0.70
CA LYS A 131 -10.23 13.33 1.60
C LYS A 131 -11.42 12.83 0.79
N SER A 132 -12.31 12.04 1.39
CA SER A 132 -13.45 11.43 0.69
C SER A 132 -14.30 12.45 -0.10
N HIS A 133 -14.53 13.65 0.47
CA HIS A 133 -15.26 14.72 -0.24
C HIS A 133 -14.49 15.37 -1.41
N GLN A 134 -13.20 15.11 -1.55
CA GLN A 134 -12.35 15.58 -2.65
C GLN A 134 -12.14 14.53 -3.74
N LEU A 135 -12.64 13.29 -3.53
CA LEU A 135 -12.34 12.15 -4.40
C LEU A 135 -12.79 12.39 -5.85
N ALA A 136 -13.98 12.91 -6.08
CA ALA A 136 -14.46 13.21 -7.42
C ALA A 136 -13.56 14.22 -8.17
N GLY A 137 -13.09 15.26 -7.48
CA GLY A 137 -12.12 16.22 -8.02
C GLY A 137 -10.77 15.57 -8.31
N TYR A 138 -10.32 14.66 -7.46
CA TYR A 138 -9.08 13.91 -7.67
C TYR A 138 -9.19 12.95 -8.87
N VAL A 139 -10.31 12.26 -9.00
CA VAL A 139 -10.60 11.39 -10.18
C VAL A 139 -10.56 12.22 -11.47
N ALA A 140 -11.20 13.39 -11.48
CA ALA A 140 -11.18 14.29 -12.65
C ALA A 140 -9.75 14.74 -12.98
N PHE A 141 -8.95 15.11 -11.96
CA PHE A 141 -7.54 15.45 -12.11
C PHE A 141 -6.74 14.30 -12.73
N LEU A 142 -6.87 13.07 -12.22
CA LEU A 142 -6.13 11.91 -12.70
C LEU A 142 -6.46 11.57 -14.16
N ARG A 143 -7.70 11.70 -14.57
CA ARG A 143 -8.12 11.54 -15.97
C ARG A 143 -7.46 12.56 -16.89
N GLN A 144 -7.35 13.82 -16.46
CA GLN A 144 -6.63 14.84 -17.22
C GLN A 144 -5.12 14.62 -17.21
N LEU A 145 -4.57 14.17 -16.06
CA LEU A 145 -3.15 13.84 -15.95
C LEU A 145 -2.78 12.71 -16.92
N ARG A 146 -3.60 11.65 -17.01
CA ARG A 146 -3.36 10.52 -17.92
C ARG A 146 -3.17 10.96 -19.38
N LYS A 147 -3.94 11.95 -19.84
CA LYS A 147 -3.82 12.50 -21.20
C LYS A 147 -2.51 13.26 -21.46
N ARG A 148 -1.83 13.68 -20.38
CA ARG A 148 -0.60 14.47 -20.43
C ARG A 148 0.66 13.65 -20.18
N VAL A 149 0.49 12.44 -19.64
CA VAL A 149 1.60 11.51 -19.35
C VAL A 149 1.82 10.63 -20.58
N PRO A 150 3.08 10.40 -21.03
CA PRO A 150 3.39 9.52 -22.17
C PRO A 150 2.81 8.10 -22.00
N GLU A 151 2.47 7.44 -23.10
CA GLU A 151 1.89 6.09 -23.09
C GLU A 151 2.79 5.06 -22.41
N ASP A 152 4.12 5.19 -22.58
CA ASP A 152 5.13 4.32 -21.96
C ASP A 152 5.37 4.62 -20.47
N CYS A 153 4.67 5.62 -19.90
CA CYS A 153 4.78 5.98 -18.49
C CYS A 153 3.50 5.59 -17.73
N ARG A 154 3.59 4.54 -16.96
CA ARG A 154 2.51 4.09 -16.08
C ARG A 154 2.25 5.11 -14.97
N LEU A 155 1.01 5.13 -14.49
CA LEU A 155 0.56 6.02 -13.41
C LEU A 155 0.07 5.20 -12.21
N SER A 156 0.83 5.22 -11.13
CA SER A 156 0.40 4.72 -9.82
C SER A 156 -0.11 5.87 -8.96
N ILE A 157 -1.03 5.59 -8.05
CA ILE A 157 -1.53 6.57 -7.08
C ILE A 157 -1.55 5.99 -5.68
N THR A 158 -1.46 6.85 -4.66
CA THR A 158 -1.80 6.48 -3.29
C THR A 158 -3.27 6.74 -3.02
N GLY A 159 -3.85 6.00 -2.09
CA GLY A 159 -5.21 6.16 -1.63
C GLY A 159 -5.34 5.96 -0.12
N LEU A 160 -6.37 6.54 0.46
CA LEU A 160 -6.68 6.40 1.88
C LEU A 160 -7.75 5.31 2.09
N LEU A 161 -7.70 4.65 3.24
CA LEU A 161 -8.70 3.64 3.62
C LEU A 161 -10.14 4.21 3.64
N ASP A 162 -10.30 5.48 3.96
CA ASP A 162 -11.61 6.15 4.01
C ASP A 162 -12.40 6.03 2.71
N TRP A 163 -11.71 5.94 1.57
CA TRP A 163 -12.36 5.75 0.27
C TRP A 163 -13.12 4.42 0.20
N ALA A 164 -12.64 3.40 0.92
CA ALA A 164 -13.31 2.11 0.99
C ALA A 164 -14.61 2.14 1.84
N LYS A 165 -14.68 3.05 2.85
CA LYS A 165 -15.82 3.12 3.76
C LYS A 165 -17.04 3.81 3.17
N THR A 166 -16.84 4.86 2.39
CA THR A 166 -17.89 5.75 1.88
C THR A 166 -18.62 5.21 0.66
N GLY A 167 -18.37 3.97 0.26
CA GLY A 167 -19.06 3.34 -0.88
C GLY A 167 -18.49 3.71 -2.25
N ASP A 168 -17.37 4.40 -2.30
CA ASP A 168 -16.80 4.98 -3.50
C ASP A 168 -15.97 4.01 -4.37
N ALA A 169 -16.12 2.68 -4.16
CA ALA A 169 -15.50 1.70 -5.05
C ALA A 169 -15.91 1.93 -6.52
N ALA A 170 -17.16 2.36 -6.76
CA ALA A 170 -17.62 2.71 -8.11
C ALA A 170 -16.89 3.94 -8.67
N GLU A 171 -16.65 4.97 -7.83
CA GLU A 171 -15.90 6.16 -8.25
C GLU A 171 -14.43 5.83 -8.52
N LEU A 172 -13.82 4.99 -7.67
CA LEU A 172 -12.46 4.50 -7.88
C LEU A 172 -12.36 3.66 -9.15
N ASN A 173 -13.33 2.78 -9.42
CA ASN A 173 -13.33 1.95 -10.62
C ASN A 173 -13.45 2.78 -11.92
N ARG A 174 -13.92 4.03 -11.86
CA ARG A 174 -13.85 4.97 -12.99
C ARG A 174 -12.42 5.36 -13.37
N LEU A 175 -11.44 5.04 -12.54
CA LEU A 175 -10.02 5.25 -12.84
C LEU A 175 -9.38 4.12 -13.65
N HIS A 176 -10.11 3.07 -13.99
CA HIS A 176 -9.62 1.88 -14.69
C HIS A 176 -8.74 2.22 -15.91
N ASP A 177 -9.18 3.20 -16.74
CA ASP A 177 -8.44 3.63 -17.94
C ASP A 177 -7.44 4.77 -17.67
N SER A 178 -7.33 5.22 -16.43
CA SER A 178 -6.54 6.41 -16.08
C SER A 178 -5.34 6.10 -15.22
N VAL A 179 -5.42 5.06 -14.39
CA VAL A 179 -4.33 4.65 -13.50
C VAL A 179 -4.03 3.17 -13.67
N ASP A 180 -2.76 2.83 -13.57
CA ASP A 180 -2.27 1.47 -13.71
C ASP A 180 -2.23 0.74 -12.35
N GLU A 181 -2.23 1.48 -11.25
CA GLU A 181 -2.17 0.92 -9.89
C GLU A 181 -2.65 1.91 -8.83
N LEU A 182 -3.38 1.40 -7.84
CA LEU A 182 -3.73 2.11 -6.61
C LEU A 182 -3.00 1.44 -5.42
N VAL A 183 -2.32 2.20 -4.57
CA VAL A 183 -1.75 1.70 -3.31
C VAL A 183 -2.50 2.32 -2.14
N VAL A 184 -3.33 1.53 -1.46
CA VAL A 184 -4.19 1.98 -0.36
C VAL A 184 -3.42 1.92 0.95
N GLN A 185 -3.25 3.06 1.61
CA GLN A 185 -2.51 3.17 2.86
C GLN A 185 -3.37 2.70 4.05
N THR A 186 -2.89 1.68 4.78
CA THR A 186 -3.52 1.19 6.03
C THR A 186 -2.99 1.88 7.27
N TYR A 187 -2.25 2.97 7.11
CA TYR A 187 -1.56 3.66 8.19
C TYR A 187 -1.69 5.18 8.07
N GLN A 188 -1.46 5.85 9.18
CA GLN A 188 -1.30 7.31 9.26
C GLN A 188 -0.05 7.62 10.05
N GLY A 189 0.91 8.32 9.43
CA GLY A 189 2.22 8.57 10.00
C GLY A 189 2.96 7.25 10.30
N ARG A 190 3.24 6.98 11.56
CA ARG A 190 3.96 5.78 12.01
C ARG A 190 3.05 4.65 12.52
N ASN A 191 1.75 4.84 12.51
CA ASN A 191 0.80 3.92 13.14
C ASN A 191 -0.20 3.35 12.13
N THR A 192 -0.46 2.05 12.25
CA THR A 192 -1.58 1.43 11.55
C THR A 192 -2.89 2.05 12.00
N VAL A 193 -3.79 2.36 11.07
CA VAL A 193 -5.14 2.88 11.36
C VAL A 193 -5.89 1.87 12.23
N THR A 194 -6.48 2.36 13.31
CA THR A 194 -7.32 1.53 14.17
C THR A 194 -8.48 0.95 13.36
N ARG A 195 -8.77 -0.36 13.54
CA ARG A 195 -9.84 -1.07 12.82
C ARG A 195 -9.69 -1.02 11.28
N TYR A 196 -8.48 -0.95 10.76
CA TYR A 196 -8.22 -0.97 9.31
C TYR A 196 -8.89 -2.16 8.61
N ALA A 197 -9.04 -3.29 9.30
CA ALA A 197 -9.65 -4.50 8.78
C ALA A 197 -11.11 -4.31 8.34
N ASP A 198 -11.83 -3.38 8.94
CA ASP A 198 -13.24 -3.09 8.61
C ASP A 198 -13.39 -2.50 7.19
N TYR A 199 -12.33 -1.94 6.64
CA TYR A 199 -12.31 -1.30 5.32
C TYR A 199 -11.93 -2.27 4.19
N LEU A 200 -11.19 -3.34 4.53
CA LEU A 200 -10.61 -4.24 3.52
C LEU A 200 -11.64 -4.98 2.66
N PRO A 201 -12.82 -5.41 3.16
CA PRO A 201 -13.82 -6.07 2.31
C PRO A 201 -14.28 -5.20 1.13
N ALA A 202 -14.32 -3.88 1.28
CA ALA A 202 -14.71 -2.98 0.19
C ALA A 202 -13.67 -2.94 -0.94
N LEU A 203 -12.39 -3.15 -0.63
CA LEU A 203 -11.33 -3.20 -1.63
C LEU A 203 -11.45 -4.42 -2.57
N MET A 204 -12.14 -5.48 -2.15
CA MET A 204 -12.44 -6.63 -3.01
C MET A 204 -13.34 -6.27 -4.21
N LYS A 205 -14.01 -5.11 -4.16
CA LYS A 205 -14.87 -4.60 -5.26
C LYS A 205 -14.10 -3.75 -6.28
N LEU A 206 -12.81 -3.53 -6.06
CA LEU A 206 -11.98 -2.78 -7.01
C LEU A 206 -11.72 -3.60 -8.26
N THR A 207 -11.83 -2.95 -9.41
CA THR A 207 -11.51 -3.49 -10.74
C THR A 207 -10.26 -2.86 -11.35
N ILE A 208 -9.48 -2.15 -10.53
CA ILE A 208 -8.16 -1.61 -10.88
C ILE A 208 -7.09 -2.38 -10.08
N PRO A 209 -5.89 -2.60 -10.63
CA PRO A 209 -4.81 -3.22 -9.86
C PRO A 209 -4.53 -2.44 -8.59
N PHE A 210 -4.49 -3.13 -7.45
CA PHE A 210 -4.25 -2.46 -6.18
C PHE A 210 -3.28 -3.21 -5.27
N ARG A 211 -2.59 -2.45 -4.43
CA ARG A 211 -1.75 -2.94 -3.33
C ARG A 211 -2.20 -2.34 -2.00
N LEU A 212 -1.76 -2.95 -0.91
CA LEU A 212 -1.90 -2.36 0.42
C LEU A 212 -0.57 -1.75 0.86
N GLY A 213 -0.64 -0.50 1.30
CA GLY A 213 0.47 0.17 1.96
C GLY A 213 0.45 -0.13 3.45
N LEU A 214 1.49 -0.79 3.94
CA LEU A 214 1.72 -1.07 5.35
C LEU A 214 2.81 -0.14 5.88
N VAL A 215 2.81 0.16 7.17
CA VAL A 215 3.92 0.89 7.80
C VAL A 215 4.82 -0.09 8.55
N GLN A 216 6.13 0.06 8.40
CA GLN A 216 7.13 -0.73 9.13
C GLN A 216 6.86 -0.67 10.64
N HIS A 217 6.89 -1.82 11.33
CA HIS A 217 6.54 -2.01 12.74
C HIS A 217 5.05 -1.76 13.08
N GLY A 218 4.22 -1.41 12.10
CA GLY A 218 2.77 -1.34 12.29
C GLY A 218 2.13 -2.71 12.50
N LYS A 219 0.81 -2.75 12.64
CA LYS A 219 0.03 -3.98 12.84
C LYS A 219 -0.53 -4.46 11.51
N TRP A 220 -0.38 -5.76 11.23
CA TRP A 220 -0.97 -6.39 10.05
C TRP A 220 -1.40 -7.83 10.35
N ASP A 221 -2.65 -8.15 10.05
CA ASP A 221 -3.15 -9.53 10.08
C ASP A 221 -2.93 -10.19 8.71
N ARG A 222 -2.01 -11.16 8.66
CA ARG A 222 -1.67 -11.88 7.42
C ARG A 222 -2.82 -12.71 6.85
N ALA A 223 -3.85 -13.04 7.62
CA ALA A 223 -5.03 -13.70 7.09
C ALA A 223 -5.73 -12.85 6.01
N TRP A 224 -5.60 -11.54 6.09
CA TRP A 224 -6.10 -10.64 5.05
C TRP A 224 -5.34 -10.77 3.72
N GLN A 225 -4.05 -11.04 3.75
CA GLN A 225 -3.28 -11.29 2.52
C GLN A 225 -3.88 -12.45 1.72
N GLN A 226 -4.22 -13.56 2.39
CA GLN A 226 -4.85 -14.71 1.75
C GLN A 226 -6.24 -14.38 1.22
N ARG A 227 -7.05 -13.63 1.99
CA ARG A 227 -8.40 -13.23 1.56
C ARG A 227 -8.36 -12.28 0.36
N LEU A 228 -7.47 -11.30 0.36
CA LEU A 228 -7.32 -10.33 -0.73
C LEU A 228 -6.75 -10.99 -1.99
N ALA A 229 -5.94 -12.05 -1.86
CA ALA A 229 -5.42 -12.81 -2.99
C ALA A 229 -6.52 -13.48 -3.85
N ALA A 230 -7.76 -13.58 -3.33
CA ALA A 230 -8.91 -14.01 -4.12
C ALA A 230 -9.34 -12.96 -5.18
N SER A 231 -8.94 -11.69 -5.02
CA SER A 231 -9.18 -10.66 -6.04
C SER A 231 -8.13 -10.75 -7.16
N PRO A 232 -8.55 -10.81 -8.45
CA PRO A 232 -7.61 -10.81 -9.57
C PRO A 232 -6.85 -9.48 -9.73
N TYR A 233 -7.26 -8.46 -9.00
CA TYR A 233 -6.66 -7.11 -9.02
C TYR A 233 -5.67 -6.88 -7.90
N TYR A 234 -5.62 -7.73 -6.88
CA TYR A 234 -4.67 -7.58 -5.78
C TYR A 234 -3.24 -7.90 -6.22
N ARG A 235 -2.29 -7.03 -5.82
CA ARG A 235 -0.86 -7.10 -6.21
C ARG A 235 0.08 -7.15 -5.00
N GLY A 236 -0.44 -7.52 -3.82
CA GLY A 236 0.36 -7.65 -2.59
C GLY A 236 0.51 -6.34 -1.82
N GLU A 237 1.46 -6.32 -0.90
CA GLU A 237 1.70 -5.23 0.02
C GLU A 237 2.95 -4.41 -0.36
N VAL A 238 2.96 -3.15 0.09
CA VAL A 238 4.11 -2.25 0.03
C VAL A 238 4.40 -1.75 1.44
N VAL A 239 5.64 -1.88 1.92
CA VAL A 239 6.01 -1.42 3.26
C VAL A 239 6.65 -0.04 3.20
N PHE A 240 6.02 0.92 3.88
CA PHE A 240 6.60 2.25 4.13
C PHE A 240 7.68 2.11 5.19
N LEU A 241 8.95 2.34 4.79
CA LEU A 241 10.10 2.26 5.68
C LEU A 241 10.18 3.48 6.60
N LEU A 242 10.60 3.24 7.82
CA LEU A 242 10.75 4.27 8.85
C LEU A 242 12.20 4.35 9.32
N ASN A 243 12.65 5.55 9.66
CA ASN A 243 13.89 5.66 10.44
C ASN A 243 13.72 4.96 11.80
N PRO A 244 14.76 4.30 12.30
CA PRO A 244 14.74 3.78 13.67
C PRO A 244 14.41 4.92 14.65
N PRO A 245 13.79 4.63 15.80
CA PRO A 245 13.63 5.61 16.86
C PRO A 245 15.00 6.22 17.20
N PRO A 246 15.08 7.50 17.57
CA PRO A 246 16.32 8.07 18.07
C PRO A 246 16.79 7.23 19.25
N GLU A 247 18.06 6.86 19.24
CA GLU A 247 18.67 6.08 20.31
C GLU A 247 18.50 6.90 21.59
N LYS A 248 17.81 6.32 22.59
CA LYS A 248 17.72 6.95 23.90
C LYS A 248 19.16 7.07 24.40
N GLN A 249 19.66 8.29 24.51
CA GLN A 249 20.92 8.52 25.21
C GLN A 249 20.82 7.78 26.56
N ARG A 250 21.63 6.76 26.76
CA ARG A 250 21.79 6.18 28.08
C ARG A 250 22.24 7.31 28.98
N PRO A 251 21.56 7.58 30.12
CA PRO A 251 22.10 8.50 31.11
C PRO A 251 23.53 8.04 31.36
N GLY A 252 24.48 8.96 31.15
CA GLY A 252 25.88 8.65 31.37
C GLY A 252 26.05 7.99 32.75
N ALA A 253 26.74 6.89 32.76
CA ALA A 253 27.32 6.40 34.01
C ALA A 253 28.26 7.52 34.47
N GLY A 254 27.76 8.33 35.37
CA GLY A 254 28.59 9.30 36.08
C GLY A 254 29.59 8.53 36.94
N ASP A 255 30.83 8.87 36.72
CA ASP A 255 31.95 8.51 37.61
C ASP A 255 31.75 9.06 39.03
#